data_3d461f0df35bee8411d8830874e6bf55
#
_entry.id   3d461f0df35bee8411d8830874e6bf55
#
_cell.length_a   1.000
_cell.length_b   1.000
_cell.length_c   1.000
_cell.angle_alpha   90.00
_cell.angle_beta   90.00
_cell.angle_gamma   90.00
#
_symmetry.space_group_name_H-M   'P 1'
#
loop_
_entity.id
_entity.type
_entity.pdbx_description
1 polymer ?
#
loop_
_entity_poly.entity_id
_entity_poly.type
_entity_poly.pdbx_seq_one_letter_code
_entity_poly.pdbx_strand_id
1 'polypeptide(L)'
;MRQIKDCKNDEARRQVANEAAYLYAPLAHKLGLYKLKSELEDLSLKYTEKEVYYHIKEKLNETKASRDKYIAAFIAPVQKKLEEAGLKFHIKGRTKSIHSIYQKMKKQKCPFEGVYDLFAIRVILDSCLEKEKLECWQAYSIVTDMYQPNPKRLRDWLSVPKSNGYESLHITVMGPEGKWVEVQIRTERMDDICLLYTSPSPRDGLLS
;
A
#
# COMPACT_ATOMS: atom_id res chain seq x y z
N MET A 1 6.64 16.51 -12.65
CA MET A 1 6.99 15.09 -12.86
C MET A 1 6.21 14.40 -13.99
N ARG A 2 4.88 14.45 -14.05
CA ARG A 2 4.11 13.78 -15.15
C ARG A 2 4.49 14.28 -16.54
N GLN A 3 4.88 15.56 -16.69
CA GLN A 3 5.33 16.19 -17.94
C GLN A 3 6.85 16.10 -18.18
N ILE A 4 7.61 15.45 -17.31
CA ILE A 4 9.08 15.32 -17.43
C ILE A 4 9.52 14.63 -18.72
N LYS A 5 8.66 13.79 -19.30
CA LYS A 5 8.86 13.14 -20.60
C LYS A 5 9.05 14.16 -21.74
N ASP A 6 8.45 15.36 -21.62
CA ASP A 6 8.46 16.39 -22.63
C ASP A 6 9.74 17.27 -22.57
N CYS A 7 10.54 17.10 -21.53
CA CYS A 7 11.84 17.75 -21.40
C CYS A 7 12.85 17.10 -22.34
N LYS A 8 13.50 17.90 -23.20
CA LYS A 8 14.45 17.39 -24.20
C LYS A 8 15.83 17.05 -23.64
N ASN A 9 16.20 17.60 -22.47
CA ASN A 9 17.50 17.39 -21.85
C ASN A 9 17.45 16.28 -20.81
N ASP A 10 18.25 15.21 -20.97
CA ASP A 10 18.30 14.07 -20.04
C ASP A 10 18.89 14.45 -18.68
N GLU A 11 19.81 15.41 -18.62
CA GLU A 11 20.36 15.90 -17.37
C GLU A 11 19.31 16.65 -16.55
N ALA A 12 18.54 17.51 -17.20
CA ALA A 12 17.40 18.19 -16.56
C ALA A 12 16.33 17.20 -16.10
N ARG A 13 16.06 16.13 -16.86
CA ARG A 13 15.15 15.05 -16.42
C ARG A 13 15.64 14.36 -15.16
N ARG A 14 16.93 14.02 -15.09
CA ARG A 14 17.55 13.40 -13.91
C ARG A 14 17.52 14.32 -12.69
N GLN A 15 17.80 15.60 -12.88
CA GLN A 15 17.73 16.59 -11.81
C GLN A 15 16.33 16.67 -11.21
N VAL A 16 15.29 16.86 -12.04
CA VAL A 16 13.89 16.90 -11.60
C VAL A 16 13.46 15.58 -10.92
N ALA A 17 13.96 14.44 -11.43
CA ALA A 17 13.69 13.13 -10.83
C ALA A 17 14.33 13.00 -9.44
N ASN A 18 15.55 13.48 -9.26
CA ASN A 18 16.24 13.51 -7.96
C ASN A 18 15.53 14.43 -6.96
N GLU A 19 15.15 15.64 -7.39
CA GLU A 19 14.36 16.56 -6.55
C GLU A 19 13.04 15.92 -6.10
N ALA A 20 12.36 15.20 -7.01
CA ALA A 20 11.15 14.48 -6.67
C ALA A 20 11.38 13.39 -5.60
N ALA A 21 12.48 12.64 -5.69
CA ALA A 21 12.81 11.59 -4.74
C ALA A 21 13.24 12.15 -3.37
N TYR A 22 14.12 13.16 -3.36
CA TYR A 22 14.78 13.61 -2.14
C TYR A 22 14.01 14.72 -1.40
N LEU A 23 13.18 15.49 -2.12
CA LEU A 23 12.47 16.62 -1.55
C LEU A 23 10.95 16.38 -1.48
N TYR A 24 10.32 16.13 -2.63
CA TYR A 24 8.86 16.09 -2.71
C TYR A 24 8.24 14.78 -2.21
N ALA A 25 8.87 13.63 -2.43
CA ALA A 25 8.33 12.35 -1.92
C ALA A 25 8.40 12.25 -0.39
N PRO A 26 9.50 12.65 0.30
CA PRO A 26 9.51 12.77 1.77
C PRO A 26 8.50 13.77 2.32
N LEU A 27 8.31 14.92 1.64
CA LEU A 27 7.30 15.90 2.04
C LEU A 27 5.89 15.32 1.91
N ALA A 28 5.58 14.69 0.78
CA ALA A 28 4.31 13.99 0.58
C ALA A 28 4.06 12.91 1.64
N HIS A 29 5.13 12.19 2.05
CA HIS A 29 5.04 11.21 3.14
C HIS A 29 4.67 11.85 4.48
N LYS A 30 5.31 12.96 4.85
CA LYS A 30 5.02 13.69 6.10
C LYS A 30 3.58 14.20 6.12
N LEU A 31 3.08 14.67 4.98
CA LEU A 31 1.71 15.16 4.81
C LEU A 31 0.66 14.03 4.66
N GLY A 32 1.05 12.75 4.73
CA GLY A 32 0.12 11.64 4.57
C GLY A 32 -0.32 11.35 3.13
N LEU A 33 0.22 12.07 2.14
CA LEU A 33 -0.10 11.97 0.71
C LEU A 33 0.54 10.71 0.09
N TYR A 34 0.19 9.53 0.60
CA TYR A 34 0.89 8.27 0.26
C TYR A 34 0.79 7.88 -1.21
N LYS A 35 -0.32 8.20 -1.88
CA LYS A 35 -0.51 7.94 -3.32
C LYS A 35 0.45 8.81 -4.13
N LEU A 36 0.50 10.10 -3.82
CA LEU A 36 1.40 11.05 -4.47
C LEU A 36 2.87 10.68 -4.21
N LYS A 37 3.22 10.32 -2.97
CA LYS A 37 4.55 9.82 -2.61
C LYS A 37 4.96 8.65 -3.51
N SER A 38 4.12 7.62 -3.60
CA SER A 38 4.41 6.43 -4.41
C SER A 38 4.57 6.75 -5.89
N GLU A 39 3.75 7.66 -6.42
CA GLU A 39 3.85 8.12 -7.81
C GLU A 39 5.16 8.89 -8.06
N LEU A 40 5.54 9.78 -7.15
CA LEU A 40 6.79 10.53 -7.25
C LEU A 40 8.02 9.60 -7.19
N GLU A 41 8.01 8.62 -6.28
CA GLU A 41 9.08 7.64 -6.14
C GLU A 41 9.20 6.74 -7.38
N ASP A 42 8.09 6.23 -7.92
CA ASP A 42 8.09 5.39 -9.12
C ASP A 42 8.53 6.18 -10.37
N LEU A 43 8.06 7.42 -10.52
CA LEU A 43 8.49 8.29 -11.62
C LEU A 43 9.97 8.69 -11.49
N SER A 44 10.44 8.96 -10.28
CA SER A 44 11.86 9.24 -10.07
C SER A 44 12.71 8.03 -10.46
N LEU A 45 12.40 6.84 -9.95
CA LEU A 45 13.13 5.62 -10.26
C LEU A 45 13.17 5.34 -11.78
N LYS A 46 12.08 5.61 -12.48
CA LYS A 46 12.00 5.45 -13.94
C LYS A 46 13.04 6.27 -14.71
N TYR A 47 13.42 7.45 -14.19
CA TYR A 47 14.38 8.35 -14.86
C TYR A 47 15.79 8.28 -14.29
N THR A 48 15.96 7.82 -13.05
CA THR A 48 17.28 7.65 -12.41
C THR A 48 17.88 6.27 -12.63
N GLU A 49 17.03 5.21 -12.56
CA GLU A 49 17.44 3.80 -12.65
C GLU A 49 16.54 3.07 -13.68
N LYS A 50 16.60 3.52 -14.92
CA LYS A 50 15.68 3.12 -16.00
C LYS A 50 15.63 1.61 -16.21
N GLU A 51 16.77 0.95 -16.28
CA GLU A 51 16.87 -0.50 -16.52
C GLU A 51 16.18 -1.30 -15.40
N VAL A 52 16.47 -0.95 -14.15
CA VAL A 52 15.88 -1.59 -12.97
C VAL A 52 14.37 -1.37 -12.92
N TYR A 53 13.92 -0.16 -13.22
CA TYR A 53 12.48 0.15 -13.26
C TYR A 53 11.75 -0.74 -14.26
N TYR A 54 12.26 -0.84 -15.48
CA TYR A 54 11.60 -1.64 -16.53
C TYR A 54 11.71 -3.14 -16.25
N HIS A 55 12.84 -3.61 -15.73
CA HIS A 55 12.99 -5.00 -15.29
C HIS A 55 11.93 -5.40 -14.24
N ILE A 56 11.75 -4.61 -13.18
CA ILE A 56 10.73 -4.89 -12.15
C ILE A 56 9.33 -4.81 -12.75
N LYS A 57 9.07 -3.82 -13.63
CA LYS A 57 7.78 -3.66 -14.28
C LYS A 57 7.42 -4.87 -15.15
N GLU A 58 8.36 -5.38 -15.91
CA GLU A 58 8.20 -6.58 -16.75
C GLU A 58 7.91 -7.81 -15.90
N LYS A 59 8.71 -8.05 -14.86
CA LYS A 59 8.49 -9.13 -13.89
C LYS A 59 7.12 -9.06 -13.20
N LEU A 60 6.66 -7.86 -12.85
CA LEU A 60 5.32 -7.66 -12.32
C LEU A 60 4.22 -7.99 -13.34
N ASN A 61 4.43 -7.72 -14.62
CA ASN A 61 3.47 -8.07 -15.67
C ASN A 61 3.44 -9.58 -15.91
N GLU A 62 4.60 -10.23 -16.03
CA GLU A 62 4.73 -11.69 -16.22
C GLU A 62 4.05 -12.47 -15.08
N THR A 63 4.22 -12.02 -13.84
CA THR A 63 3.67 -12.71 -12.67
C THR A 63 2.25 -12.29 -12.31
N LYS A 64 1.61 -11.41 -13.08
CA LYS A 64 0.31 -10.83 -12.73
C LYS A 64 -0.77 -11.89 -12.54
N ALA A 65 -0.96 -12.77 -13.52
CA ALA A 65 -2.01 -13.79 -13.46
C ALA A 65 -1.84 -14.76 -12.26
N SER A 66 -0.60 -15.20 -12.01
CA SER A 66 -0.28 -16.03 -10.85
C SER A 66 -0.55 -15.32 -9.52
N ARG A 67 -0.17 -14.04 -9.44
CA ARG A 67 -0.40 -13.19 -8.27
C ARG A 67 -1.88 -12.97 -8.01
N ASP A 68 -2.65 -12.66 -9.05
CA ASP A 68 -4.10 -12.43 -8.94
C ASP A 68 -4.82 -13.71 -8.48
N LYS A 69 -4.41 -14.87 -9.00
CA LYS A 69 -4.91 -16.19 -8.54
C LYS A 69 -4.60 -16.43 -7.06
N TYR A 70 -3.37 -16.14 -6.63
CA TYR A 70 -2.97 -16.29 -5.24
C TYR A 70 -3.76 -15.35 -4.31
N ILE A 71 -3.91 -14.08 -4.71
CA ILE A 71 -4.70 -13.08 -3.97
C ILE A 71 -6.15 -13.54 -3.83
N ALA A 72 -6.76 -14.05 -4.89
CA ALA A 72 -8.12 -14.57 -4.85
C ALA A 72 -8.26 -15.78 -3.90
N ALA A 73 -7.30 -16.71 -3.94
CA ALA A 73 -7.27 -17.89 -3.06
C ALA A 73 -7.09 -17.49 -1.58
N PHE A 74 -6.34 -16.43 -1.28
CA PHE A 74 -6.21 -15.89 0.07
C PHE A 74 -7.49 -15.18 0.53
N ILE A 75 -8.10 -14.37 -0.34
CA ILE A 75 -9.26 -13.53 0.01
C ILE A 75 -10.52 -14.38 0.23
N ALA A 76 -10.80 -15.38 -0.61
CA ALA A 76 -12.06 -16.11 -0.59
C ALA A 76 -12.43 -16.70 0.80
N PRO A 77 -11.54 -17.40 1.51
CA PRO A 77 -11.87 -17.92 2.84
C PRO A 77 -12.01 -16.83 3.89
N VAL A 78 -11.21 -15.74 3.80
CA VAL A 78 -11.31 -14.58 4.72
C VAL A 78 -12.66 -13.88 4.53
N GLN A 79 -13.06 -13.66 3.28
CA GLN A 79 -14.34 -13.03 2.94
C GLN A 79 -15.49 -13.82 3.55
N LYS A 80 -15.53 -15.14 3.36
CA LYS A 80 -16.56 -16.01 3.94
C LYS A 80 -16.65 -15.86 5.46
N LYS A 81 -15.52 -15.86 6.15
CA LYS A 81 -15.49 -15.74 7.62
C LYS A 81 -15.94 -14.36 8.12
N LEU A 82 -15.58 -13.30 7.43
CA LEU A 82 -16.05 -11.95 7.76
C LEU A 82 -17.57 -11.79 7.52
N GLU A 83 -18.11 -12.41 6.45
CA GLU A 83 -19.53 -12.45 6.16
C GLU A 83 -20.30 -13.25 7.23
N GLU A 84 -19.80 -14.43 7.63
CA GLU A 84 -20.37 -15.25 8.74
C GLU A 84 -20.39 -14.48 10.07
N ALA A 85 -19.44 -13.58 10.30
CA ALA A 85 -19.39 -12.72 11.49
C ALA A 85 -20.32 -11.50 11.40
N GLY A 86 -21.05 -11.33 10.30
CA GLY A 86 -21.99 -10.22 10.09
C GLY A 86 -21.34 -8.88 9.82
N LEU A 87 -20.04 -8.83 9.49
CA LEU A 87 -19.32 -7.61 9.17
C LEU A 87 -19.68 -7.15 7.75
N LYS A 88 -19.82 -5.85 7.57
CA LYS A 88 -19.93 -5.21 6.25
C LYS A 88 -18.55 -4.73 5.83
N PHE A 89 -18.10 -5.12 4.66
CA PHE A 89 -16.73 -4.83 4.22
C PHE A 89 -16.58 -4.98 2.71
N HIS A 90 -15.45 -4.48 2.21
CA HIS A 90 -14.91 -4.88 0.92
C HIS A 90 -13.40 -5.16 1.05
N ILE A 91 -12.90 -6.07 0.23
CA ILE A 91 -11.49 -6.46 0.23
C ILE A 91 -10.85 -6.06 -1.09
N LYS A 92 -9.67 -5.43 -1.02
CA LYS A 92 -8.87 -5.04 -2.18
C LYS A 92 -7.46 -5.62 -2.09
N GLY A 93 -7.00 -6.29 -3.13
CA GLY A 93 -5.59 -6.58 -3.33
C GLY A 93 -4.85 -5.33 -3.84
N ARG A 94 -3.71 -5.02 -3.28
CA ARG A 94 -2.85 -3.91 -3.71
C ARG A 94 -1.44 -4.40 -4.00
N THR A 95 -0.98 -4.25 -5.23
CA THR A 95 0.44 -4.44 -5.57
C THR A 95 1.26 -3.27 -5.03
N LYS A 96 2.43 -3.55 -4.48
CA LYS A 96 3.36 -2.51 -4.01
C LYS A 96 3.95 -1.75 -5.19
N SER A 97 4.34 -0.49 -4.98
CA SER A 97 4.99 0.34 -5.99
C SER A 97 6.34 -0.26 -6.41
N ILE A 98 6.76 0.00 -7.64
CA ILE A 98 8.03 -0.50 -8.20
C ILE A 98 9.20 -0.03 -7.33
N HIS A 99 9.19 1.23 -6.89
CA HIS A 99 10.20 1.76 -5.99
C HIS A 99 10.25 1.02 -4.65
N SER A 100 9.09 0.70 -4.05
CA SER A 100 9.03 -0.07 -2.80
C SER A 100 9.61 -1.48 -2.95
N ILE A 101 9.38 -2.12 -4.10
CA ILE A 101 9.97 -3.43 -4.43
C ILE A 101 11.48 -3.29 -4.58
N TYR A 102 11.95 -2.29 -5.32
CA TYR A 102 13.38 -2.01 -5.51
C TYR A 102 14.11 -1.78 -4.19
N GLN A 103 13.54 -0.97 -3.28
CA GLN A 103 14.12 -0.74 -1.96
C GLN A 103 14.23 -2.03 -1.14
N LYS A 104 13.28 -2.95 -1.27
CA LYS A 104 13.34 -4.26 -0.63
C LYS A 104 14.41 -5.15 -1.22
N MET A 105 14.50 -5.22 -2.54
CA MET A 105 15.58 -5.95 -3.23
C MET A 105 16.96 -5.47 -2.74
N LYS A 106 17.16 -4.14 -2.65
CA LYS A 106 18.39 -3.55 -2.11
C LYS A 106 18.64 -3.93 -0.64
N LYS A 107 17.64 -3.75 0.21
CA LYS A 107 17.75 -4.00 1.65
C LYS A 107 18.00 -5.48 1.97
N GLN A 108 17.34 -6.38 1.24
CA GLN A 108 17.43 -7.82 1.42
C GLN A 108 18.54 -8.45 0.60
N LYS A 109 19.20 -7.68 -0.27
CA LYS A 109 20.22 -8.15 -1.23
C LYS A 109 19.76 -9.37 -2.02
N CYS A 110 18.51 -9.35 -2.48
CA CYS A 110 17.90 -10.44 -3.23
C CYS A 110 17.36 -9.97 -4.59
N PRO A 111 17.23 -10.87 -5.59
CA PRO A 111 16.56 -10.58 -6.85
C PRO A 111 15.05 -10.39 -6.63
N PHE A 112 14.33 -10.03 -7.71
CA PHE A 112 12.87 -9.81 -7.67
C PHE A 112 12.12 -11.04 -7.10
N GLU A 113 12.51 -12.24 -7.48
CA GLU A 113 11.93 -13.51 -7.05
C GLU A 113 12.10 -13.77 -5.54
N GLY A 114 13.07 -13.14 -4.91
CA GLY A 114 13.30 -13.21 -3.47
C GLY A 114 12.43 -12.25 -2.64
N VAL A 115 11.63 -11.39 -3.28
CA VAL A 115 10.73 -10.46 -2.59
C VAL A 115 9.37 -11.11 -2.36
N TYR A 116 9.12 -11.63 -1.16
CA TYR A 116 7.91 -12.40 -0.86
C TYR A 116 6.63 -11.56 -0.68
N ASP A 117 6.73 -10.29 -0.30
CA ASP A 117 5.58 -9.43 -0.01
C ASP A 117 5.34 -8.38 -1.11
N LEU A 118 5.15 -8.83 -2.34
CA LEU A 118 4.90 -7.98 -3.52
C LEU A 118 3.53 -7.27 -3.49
N PHE A 119 2.62 -7.74 -2.66
CA PHE A 119 1.26 -7.21 -2.54
C PHE A 119 0.82 -7.12 -1.08
N ALA A 120 -0.23 -6.37 -0.84
CA ALA A 120 -0.94 -6.31 0.42
C ALA A 120 -2.43 -6.51 0.19
N ILE A 121 -3.11 -7.12 1.15
CA ILE A 121 -4.57 -7.23 1.18
C ILE A 121 -5.09 -6.12 2.07
N ARG A 122 -6.11 -5.42 1.61
CA ARG A 122 -6.78 -4.39 2.39
C ARG A 122 -8.21 -4.80 2.66
N VAL A 123 -8.55 -4.95 3.93
CA VAL A 123 -9.91 -5.15 4.42
C VAL A 123 -10.42 -3.79 4.86
N ILE A 124 -11.48 -3.31 4.20
CA ILE A 124 -12.10 -2.01 4.48
C ILE A 124 -13.50 -2.30 5.00
N LEU A 125 -13.75 -1.92 6.25
CA LEU A 125 -14.99 -2.15 6.96
C LEU A 125 -15.94 -0.96 6.81
N ASP A 126 -17.21 -1.23 6.51
CA ASP A 126 -18.29 -0.25 6.60
C ASP A 126 -18.87 -0.28 8.01
N SER A 127 -18.27 0.50 8.90
CA SER A 127 -18.57 0.54 10.33
C SER A 127 -19.05 1.91 10.76
N CYS A 128 -20.00 1.97 11.70
CA CYS A 128 -20.31 3.22 12.38
C CYS A 128 -19.16 3.62 13.33
N LEU A 129 -19.01 4.92 13.56
CA LEU A 129 -17.88 5.51 14.31
C LEU A 129 -17.66 4.85 15.69
N GLU A 130 -18.74 4.51 16.39
CA GLU A 130 -18.71 3.91 17.72
C GLU A 130 -18.14 2.47 17.72
N LYS A 131 -18.28 1.74 16.61
CA LYS A 131 -17.86 0.35 16.47
C LYS A 131 -16.58 0.15 15.69
N GLU A 132 -16.03 1.21 15.04
CA GLU A 132 -14.88 1.11 14.15
C GLU A 132 -13.72 0.31 14.75
N LYS A 133 -13.33 0.65 15.97
CA LYS A 133 -12.21 0.00 16.64
C LYS A 133 -12.53 -1.47 16.97
N LEU A 134 -13.74 -1.73 17.48
CA LEU A 134 -14.20 -3.08 17.82
C LEU A 134 -14.20 -3.98 16.58
N GLU A 135 -14.81 -3.53 15.48
CA GLU A 135 -14.95 -4.33 14.26
C GLU A 135 -13.60 -4.54 13.58
N CYS A 136 -12.69 -3.57 13.62
CA CYS A 136 -11.32 -3.76 13.15
C CYS A 136 -10.57 -4.85 13.93
N TRP A 137 -10.72 -4.89 15.27
CA TRP A 137 -10.12 -5.95 16.08
C TRP A 137 -10.82 -7.31 15.90
N GLN A 138 -12.13 -7.31 15.64
CA GLN A 138 -12.85 -8.52 15.27
C GLN A 138 -12.35 -9.10 13.94
N ALA A 139 -12.17 -8.25 12.91
CA ALA A 139 -11.58 -8.66 11.64
C ALA A 139 -10.13 -9.16 11.81
N TYR A 140 -9.35 -8.53 12.69
CA TYR A 140 -8.01 -9.01 13.06
C TYR A 140 -8.05 -10.42 13.64
N SER A 141 -8.93 -10.67 14.62
CA SER A 141 -9.08 -11.99 15.24
C SER A 141 -9.42 -13.05 14.20
N ILE A 142 -10.40 -12.77 13.33
CA ILE A 142 -10.82 -13.69 12.26
C ILE A 142 -9.65 -14.05 11.33
N VAL A 143 -8.88 -13.06 10.90
CA VAL A 143 -7.72 -13.30 10.01
C VAL A 143 -6.62 -14.10 10.70
N THR A 144 -6.36 -13.83 11.98
CA THR A 144 -5.30 -14.50 12.75
C THR A 144 -5.69 -15.89 13.25
N ASP A 145 -6.98 -16.18 13.34
CA ASP A 145 -7.47 -17.54 13.59
C ASP A 145 -7.26 -18.44 12.34
N MET A 146 -7.32 -17.85 11.15
CA MET A 146 -7.17 -18.59 9.89
C MET A 146 -5.71 -18.73 9.46
N TYR A 147 -4.89 -17.72 9.72
CA TYR A 147 -3.51 -17.62 9.26
C TYR A 147 -2.58 -17.21 10.39
N GLN A 148 -1.50 -17.94 10.57
CA GLN A 148 -0.53 -17.67 11.63
C GLN A 148 0.09 -16.28 11.50
N PRO A 149 -0.10 -15.37 12.48
CA PRO A 149 0.48 -14.04 12.43
C PRO A 149 1.96 -14.02 12.81
N ASN A 150 2.68 -13.04 12.28
CA ASN A 150 4.01 -12.68 12.73
C ASN A 150 3.89 -11.54 13.77
N PRO A 151 4.04 -11.82 15.08
CA PRO A 151 3.80 -10.82 16.13
C PRO A 151 4.80 -9.64 16.06
N LYS A 152 6.01 -9.85 15.54
CA LYS A 152 7.01 -8.78 15.36
C LYS A 152 6.64 -7.77 14.28
N ARG A 153 5.64 -8.10 13.45
CA ARG A 153 5.20 -7.25 12.33
C ARG A 153 3.80 -6.65 12.52
N LEU A 154 3.21 -6.80 13.70
CA LEU A 154 1.97 -6.07 14.04
C LEU A 154 2.27 -4.56 14.16
N ARG A 155 1.43 -3.74 13.53
CA ARG A 155 1.42 -2.28 13.63
C ARG A 155 0.01 -1.85 14.02
N ASP A 156 -0.16 -1.41 15.25
CA ASP A 156 -1.42 -0.91 15.78
C ASP A 156 -1.44 0.63 15.72
N TRP A 157 -1.94 1.15 14.62
CA TRP A 157 -2.23 2.58 14.47
C TRP A 157 -3.72 2.91 14.69
N LEU A 158 -4.50 1.97 15.23
CA LEU A 158 -5.83 2.24 15.74
C LEU A 158 -5.79 2.75 17.17
N SER A 159 -4.97 2.10 18.01
CA SER A 159 -4.82 2.51 19.41
C SER A 159 -3.95 3.75 19.55
N VAL A 160 -2.91 3.88 18.71
CA VAL A 160 -2.00 5.02 18.67
C VAL A 160 -1.88 5.52 17.22
N PRO A 161 -2.79 6.41 16.76
CA PRO A 161 -2.72 6.99 15.43
C PRO A 161 -1.39 7.69 15.16
N LYS A 162 -0.97 7.72 13.90
CA LYS A 162 0.21 8.49 13.51
C LYS A 162 -0.06 9.99 13.65
N SER A 163 1.00 10.78 13.75
CA SER A 163 0.93 12.25 13.87
C SER A 163 0.16 12.95 12.74
N ASN A 164 0.01 12.29 11.59
CA ASN A 164 -0.77 12.77 10.44
C ASN A 164 -2.21 12.21 10.42
N GLY A 165 -2.72 11.68 11.53
CA GLY A 165 -4.09 11.15 11.62
C GLY A 165 -4.31 9.79 10.93
N TYR A 166 -3.26 9.12 10.48
CA TYR A 166 -3.39 7.80 9.86
C TYR A 166 -3.75 6.73 10.89
N GLU A 167 -4.83 6.03 10.66
CA GLU A 167 -5.35 4.92 11.46
C GLU A 167 -5.44 3.63 10.62
N SER A 168 -4.96 2.52 11.14
CA SER A 168 -5.09 1.18 10.52
C SER A 168 -4.44 0.11 11.41
N LEU A 169 -4.91 -1.13 11.34
CA LEU A 169 -4.14 -2.29 11.79
C LEU A 169 -3.37 -2.88 10.61
N HIS A 170 -2.08 -3.11 10.79
CA HIS A 170 -1.28 -3.86 9.82
C HIS A 170 -0.75 -5.11 10.48
N ILE A 171 -1.04 -6.24 9.87
CA ILE A 171 -0.53 -7.55 10.27
C ILE A 171 0.17 -8.22 9.10
N THR A 172 1.09 -9.10 9.41
CA THR A 172 1.70 -9.99 8.41
C THR A 172 1.38 -11.41 8.85
N VAL A 173 0.74 -12.17 7.98
CA VAL A 173 0.31 -13.55 8.26
C VAL A 173 0.93 -14.52 7.26
N MET A 174 1.07 -15.77 7.68
CA MET A 174 1.50 -16.86 6.80
C MET A 174 0.29 -17.33 5.98
N GLY A 175 0.25 -16.95 4.71
CA GLY A 175 -0.80 -17.35 3.78
C GLY A 175 -0.56 -18.72 3.15
N PRO A 176 -1.37 -19.10 2.15
CA PRO A 176 -1.16 -20.32 1.39
C PRO A 176 0.26 -20.42 0.82
N GLU A 177 0.75 -21.64 0.57
CA GLU A 177 2.08 -21.89 0.03
C GLU A 177 3.25 -21.36 0.90
N GLY A 178 3.01 -21.07 2.19
CA GLY A 178 4.04 -20.56 3.10
C GLY A 178 4.54 -19.14 2.79
N LYS A 179 3.75 -18.34 2.08
CA LYS A 179 4.12 -16.97 1.71
C LYS A 179 3.57 -15.97 2.73
N TRP A 180 4.42 -15.01 3.14
CA TRP A 180 3.99 -13.91 4.01
C TRP A 180 3.11 -12.91 3.27
N VAL A 181 1.93 -12.63 3.82
CA VAL A 181 0.96 -11.68 3.28
C VAL A 181 0.74 -10.55 4.29
N GLU A 182 0.89 -9.31 3.85
CA GLU A 182 0.52 -8.14 4.63
C GLU A 182 -0.98 -7.88 4.48
N VAL A 183 -1.69 -7.84 5.61
CA VAL A 183 -3.11 -7.48 5.67
C VAL A 183 -3.25 -6.16 6.42
N GLN A 184 -3.93 -5.21 5.79
CA GLN A 184 -4.26 -3.89 6.33
C GLN A 184 -5.75 -3.84 6.62
N ILE A 185 -6.13 -3.61 7.88
CA ILE A 185 -7.52 -3.53 8.31
C ILE A 185 -7.81 -2.09 8.74
N ARG A 186 -8.87 -1.51 8.20
CA ARG A 186 -9.33 -0.16 8.49
C ARG A 186 -10.80 0.00 8.12
N THR A 187 -11.44 1.09 8.53
CA THR A 187 -12.77 1.43 8.08
C THR A 187 -12.74 2.34 6.84
N GLU A 188 -13.91 2.55 6.22
CA GLU A 188 -14.06 3.48 5.08
C GLU A 188 -13.60 4.88 5.45
N ARG A 189 -14.01 5.40 6.62
CA ARG A 189 -13.56 6.71 7.12
C ARG A 189 -12.02 6.78 7.21
N MET A 190 -11.37 5.75 7.74
CA MET A 190 -9.91 5.70 7.85
C MET A 190 -9.23 5.60 6.48
N ASP A 191 -9.84 4.89 5.53
CA ASP A 191 -9.32 4.81 4.15
C ASP A 191 -9.51 6.15 3.43
N ASP A 192 -10.63 6.85 3.64
CA ASP A 192 -10.91 8.19 3.11
C ASP A 192 -9.98 9.25 3.68
N ILE A 193 -9.68 9.24 4.97
CA ILE A 193 -8.66 10.13 5.56
C ILE A 193 -7.32 9.91 4.84
N CYS A 194 -6.96 8.65 4.56
CA CYS A 194 -5.77 8.32 3.78
C CYS A 194 -5.86 8.83 2.33
N LEU A 195 -7.07 8.96 1.76
CA LEU A 195 -7.33 9.42 0.39
C LEU A 195 -7.59 10.93 0.31
N LEU A 196 -8.25 11.55 1.29
CA LEU A 196 -8.59 12.97 1.31
C LEU A 196 -7.35 13.86 1.31
N TYR A 197 -6.29 13.44 1.96
CA TYR A 197 -4.98 14.08 1.82
C TYR A 197 -4.36 13.91 0.42
N THR A 198 -5.05 13.25 -0.52
CA THR A 198 -4.59 13.02 -1.90
C THR A 198 -5.46 13.71 -2.94
N SER A 199 -6.61 14.29 -2.56
CA SER A 199 -7.49 15.05 -3.46
C SER A 199 -7.49 16.53 -3.06
N PRO A 200 -7.42 17.48 -4.00
CA PRO A 200 -7.64 18.90 -3.68
C PRO A 200 -9.04 19.04 -3.10
N SER A 201 -9.13 19.71 -1.94
CA SER A 201 -10.41 19.97 -1.30
C SER A 201 -11.31 20.81 -2.22
N PRO A 202 -12.61 20.46 -2.38
CA PRO A 202 -13.55 21.31 -3.11
C PRO A 202 -13.79 22.68 -2.46
N ARG A 203 -13.19 22.94 -1.28
CA ARG A 203 -13.40 24.20 -0.52
C ARG A 203 -12.42 25.32 -0.85
N ASP A 204 -11.37 25.06 -1.63
CA ASP A 204 -10.40 26.11 -2.00
C ASP A 204 -10.87 26.98 -3.19
N GLY A 205 -12.10 26.82 -3.65
CA GLY A 205 -12.73 27.56 -4.74
C GLY A 205 -13.71 28.68 -4.33
N LEU A 206 -13.84 29.00 -3.04
CA LEU A 206 -14.77 30.01 -2.55
C LEU A 206 -14.10 31.00 -1.57
N LEU A 207 -13.09 31.69 -2.04
CA LEU A 207 -12.65 32.99 -1.48
C LEU A 207 -12.03 33.80 -2.61
N SER A 208 -12.86 34.44 -3.37
CA SER A 208 -12.54 35.62 -4.16
C SER A 208 -13.68 36.60 -4.00
#